data_9fee8f627212043f1f85651abd79150b
#
_entry.id   9fee8f627212043f1f85651abd79150b
#
_cell.length_a   1.000
_cell.length_b   1.000
_cell.length_c   1.000
_cell.angle_alpha   90.00
_cell.angle_beta   90.00
_cell.angle_gamma   90.00
#
_symmetry.space_group_name_H-M   'P 1'
#
loop_
_entity.id
_entity.type
_entity.pdbx_description
1 polymer ?
#
loop_
_entity_poly.entity_id
_entity_poly.type
_entity_poly.pdbx_seq_one_letter_code
_entity_poly.pdbx_strand_id
1 'polypeptide(L)'
;LTEAFRDWAKASCIYLIKLGPIMAIAGFGSGLVIQWISPAVIDTYFGNHVTGVVIASTLGILINVPLMFEIPLVALLLLLGMEVAPAAALLFTAAAGGPVTFWGLSRILGRRALVSFVSITWIFGFIGGLLVLLIALNVPSLDWGFRPTTTAAEYRAAERTYGPLWDAIEENVD
;
A
#
# COMPACT_ATOMS: atom_id res chain seq x y z
N LEU A 1 -23.29 31.17 11.00
CA LEU A 1 -22.70 29.88 11.40
C LEU A 1 -23.54 28.69 10.92
N THR A 2 -24.87 28.74 11.09
CA THR A 2 -25.81 27.68 10.71
C THR A 2 -25.87 27.48 9.18
N GLU A 3 -25.82 28.55 8.38
CA GLU A 3 -25.83 28.47 6.91
C GLU A 3 -24.51 27.86 6.38
N ALA A 4 -23.39 28.31 6.91
CA ALA A 4 -22.08 27.75 6.53
C ALA A 4 -21.98 26.26 6.87
N PHE A 5 -22.49 25.85 8.03
CA PHE A 5 -22.53 24.44 8.43
C PHE A 5 -23.44 23.61 7.51
N ARG A 6 -24.60 24.16 7.14
CA ARG A 6 -25.53 23.50 6.22
C ARG A 6 -24.94 23.34 4.81
N ASP A 7 -24.25 24.37 4.31
CA ASP A 7 -23.61 24.30 3.00
C ASP A 7 -22.41 23.33 3.00
N TRP A 8 -21.63 23.31 4.07
CA TRP A 8 -20.58 22.32 4.27
C TRP A 8 -21.15 20.88 4.33
N ALA A 9 -22.21 20.67 5.11
CA ALA A 9 -22.85 19.35 5.20
C ALA A 9 -23.42 18.89 3.86
N LYS A 10 -24.06 19.79 3.10
CA LYS A 10 -24.56 19.49 1.75
C LYS A 10 -23.42 19.13 0.79
N ALA A 11 -22.34 19.91 0.78
CA ALA A 11 -21.18 19.63 -0.05
C ALA A 11 -20.57 18.27 0.32
N SER A 12 -20.38 17.98 1.60
CA SER A 12 -19.85 16.71 2.08
C SER A 12 -20.73 15.52 1.68
N CYS A 13 -22.06 15.63 1.81
CA CYS A 13 -22.98 14.58 1.36
C CYS A 13 -22.91 14.36 -0.16
N ILE A 14 -22.85 15.43 -0.95
CA ILE A 14 -22.75 15.32 -2.41
C ILE A 14 -21.44 14.61 -2.80
N TYR A 15 -20.32 14.97 -2.16
CA TYR A 15 -19.02 14.30 -2.40
C TYR A 15 -19.06 12.84 -1.95
N LEU A 16 -19.65 12.53 -0.80
CA LEU A 16 -19.76 11.15 -0.30
C LEU A 16 -20.58 10.27 -1.25
N ILE A 17 -21.71 10.76 -1.75
CA ILE A 17 -22.57 10.02 -2.70
C ILE A 17 -21.87 9.86 -4.06
N LYS A 18 -21.11 10.85 -4.49
CA LYS A 18 -20.45 10.84 -5.80
C LYS A 18 -19.16 10.06 -5.82
N LEU A 19 -18.36 10.15 -4.76
CA LEU A 19 -17.07 9.47 -4.64
C LEU A 19 -17.18 8.10 -3.93
N GLY A 20 -18.15 7.94 -3.03
CA GLY A 20 -18.33 6.71 -2.27
C GLY A 20 -18.41 5.43 -3.11
N PRO A 21 -19.26 5.37 -4.15
CA PRO A 21 -19.33 4.20 -5.02
C PRO A 21 -18.02 3.91 -5.75
N ILE A 22 -17.33 4.96 -6.21
CA ILE A 22 -16.04 4.84 -6.91
C ILE A 22 -14.98 4.32 -5.95
N MET A 23 -14.94 4.82 -4.73
CA MET A 23 -14.02 4.37 -3.69
C MET A 23 -14.31 2.91 -3.27
N ALA A 24 -15.59 2.54 -3.14
CA ALA A 24 -15.98 1.18 -2.82
C ALA A 24 -15.58 0.19 -3.93
N ILE A 25 -15.83 0.53 -5.21
CA ILE A 25 -15.42 -0.29 -6.36
C ILE A 25 -13.89 -0.40 -6.43
N ALA A 26 -13.17 0.70 -6.23
CA ALA A 26 -11.71 0.70 -6.25
C ALA A 26 -11.14 -0.13 -5.08
N GLY A 27 -11.70 -0.01 -3.88
CA GLY A 27 -11.31 -0.80 -2.72
C GLY A 27 -11.56 -2.29 -2.91
N PHE A 28 -12.75 -2.64 -3.41
CA PHE A 28 -13.10 -4.03 -3.70
C PHE A 28 -12.22 -4.61 -4.82
N GLY A 29 -12.00 -3.85 -5.90
CA GLY A 29 -11.11 -4.23 -6.98
C GLY A 29 -9.67 -4.44 -6.53
N SER A 30 -9.14 -3.57 -5.68
CA SER A 30 -7.80 -3.72 -5.08
C SER A 30 -7.71 -4.98 -4.22
N GLY A 31 -8.74 -5.28 -3.41
CA GLY A 31 -8.80 -6.48 -2.60
C GLY A 31 -8.80 -7.77 -3.43
N LEU A 32 -9.48 -7.77 -4.59
CA LEU A 32 -9.47 -8.91 -5.51
C LEU A 32 -8.10 -9.09 -6.18
N VAL A 33 -7.49 -8.00 -6.63
CA VAL A 33 -6.15 -8.04 -7.28
C VAL A 33 -5.11 -8.59 -6.31
N ILE A 34 -5.16 -8.21 -5.03
CA ILE A 34 -4.22 -8.68 -4.02
C ILE A 34 -4.33 -10.20 -3.79
N GLN A 35 -5.53 -10.78 -3.87
CA GLN A 35 -5.71 -12.23 -3.74
C GLN A 35 -5.04 -13.03 -4.87
N TRP A 36 -4.79 -12.40 -6.01
CA TRP A 36 -4.10 -13.03 -7.14
C TRP A 36 -2.57 -12.87 -7.07
N ILE A 37 -2.08 -11.97 -6.20
CA ILE A 37 -0.65 -11.76 -6.01
C ILE A 37 -0.15 -12.83 -5.02
N SER A 38 0.66 -13.75 -5.53
CA SER A 38 1.32 -14.74 -4.66
C SER A 38 2.31 -14.06 -3.71
N PRO A 39 2.39 -14.46 -2.43
CA PRO A 39 3.40 -13.97 -1.49
C PRO A 39 4.83 -14.12 -2.01
N ALA A 40 5.10 -15.17 -2.80
CA ALA A 40 6.41 -15.38 -3.42
C ALA A 40 6.79 -14.27 -4.43
N VAL A 41 5.81 -13.70 -5.13
CA VAL A 41 6.02 -12.56 -6.03
C VAL A 41 6.37 -11.32 -5.23
N ILE A 42 5.69 -11.10 -4.10
CA ILE A 42 5.95 -9.95 -3.23
C ILE A 42 7.37 -10.04 -2.66
N ASP A 43 7.76 -11.17 -2.12
CA ASP A 43 9.10 -11.39 -1.56
C ASP A 43 10.20 -11.20 -2.63
N THR A 44 9.98 -11.71 -3.84
CA THR A 44 10.95 -11.60 -4.93
C THR A 44 11.12 -10.17 -5.43
N TYR A 45 10.03 -9.42 -5.60
CA TYR A 45 10.06 -8.09 -6.22
C TYR A 45 10.12 -6.93 -5.22
N PHE A 46 9.66 -7.14 -3.99
CA PHE A 46 9.59 -6.12 -2.93
C PHE A 46 10.45 -6.46 -1.70
N GLY A 47 11.49 -7.25 -1.92
CA GLY A 47 12.51 -7.53 -0.91
C GLY A 47 13.36 -6.31 -0.56
N ASN A 48 14.17 -6.43 0.48
CA ASN A 48 15.00 -5.35 1.02
C ASN A 48 16.27 -5.11 0.17
N HIS A 49 16.08 -4.72 -1.07
CA HIS A 49 17.12 -4.44 -2.06
C HIS A 49 16.73 -3.26 -2.94
N VAL A 50 17.71 -2.64 -3.57
CA VAL A 50 17.52 -1.42 -4.39
C VAL A 50 16.48 -1.60 -5.50
N THR A 51 16.45 -2.75 -6.15
CA THR A 51 15.45 -3.07 -7.17
C THR A 51 14.02 -3.06 -6.62
N GLY A 52 13.81 -3.57 -5.41
CA GLY A 52 12.51 -3.52 -4.74
C GLY A 52 12.04 -2.08 -4.49
N VAL A 53 12.95 -1.21 -4.07
CA VAL A 53 12.66 0.23 -3.88
C VAL A 53 12.31 0.91 -5.19
N VAL A 54 13.03 0.62 -6.29
CA VAL A 54 12.75 1.18 -7.64
C VAL A 54 11.37 0.74 -8.14
N ILE A 55 11.06 -0.55 -8.02
CA ILE A 55 9.78 -1.11 -8.43
C ILE A 55 8.64 -0.46 -7.62
N ALA A 56 8.79 -0.39 -6.30
CA ALA A 56 7.81 0.20 -5.41
C ALA A 56 7.57 1.70 -5.70
N SER A 57 8.64 2.48 -5.90
CA SER A 57 8.54 3.90 -6.29
C SER A 57 7.81 4.10 -7.62
N THR A 58 8.06 3.22 -8.58
CA THR A 58 7.42 3.29 -9.90
C THR A 58 5.96 2.90 -9.83
N LEU A 59 5.65 1.81 -9.13
CA LEU A 59 4.27 1.38 -8.92
C LEU A 59 3.45 2.40 -8.15
N GLY A 60 4.02 3.04 -7.13
CA GLY A 60 3.32 4.06 -6.35
C GLY A 60 2.82 5.22 -7.22
N ILE A 61 3.61 5.68 -8.21
CA ILE A 61 3.16 6.70 -9.17
C ILE A 61 2.10 6.18 -10.15
N LEU A 62 2.17 4.91 -10.53
CA LEU A 62 1.25 4.31 -11.48
C LEU A 62 -0.08 3.89 -10.84
N ILE A 63 -0.08 3.62 -9.55
CA ILE A 63 -1.28 3.23 -8.82
C ILE A 63 -2.10 4.48 -8.52
N ASN A 64 -3.34 4.49 -8.99
CA ASN A 64 -4.29 5.55 -8.66
C ASN A 64 -5.10 5.13 -7.43
N VAL A 65 -4.53 5.31 -6.26
CA VAL A 65 -5.19 4.99 -4.99
C VAL A 65 -6.00 6.19 -4.51
N PRO A 66 -7.25 6.01 -4.05
CA PRO A 66 -8.00 7.08 -3.40
C PRO A 66 -7.28 7.58 -2.15
N LEU A 67 -7.40 8.86 -1.86
CA LEU A 67 -6.78 9.52 -0.69
C LEU A 67 -6.92 8.66 0.58
N MET A 68 -5.82 8.47 1.29
CA MET A 68 -5.70 7.68 2.51
C MET A 68 -5.82 6.16 2.35
N PHE A 69 -6.08 5.65 1.14
CA PHE A 69 -6.16 4.21 0.92
C PHE A 69 -4.79 3.55 0.72
N GLU A 70 -3.77 4.35 0.46
CA GLU A 70 -2.36 3.93 0.39
C GLU A 70 -1.88 3.30 1.71
N ILE A 71 -2.37 3.78 2.86
CA ILE A 71 -1.97 3.28 4.19
C ILE A 71 -2.42 1.82 4.40
N PRO A 72 -3.72 1.47 4.28
CA PRO A 72 -4.15 0.09 4.42
C PRO A 72 -3.60 -0.82 3.30
N LEU A 73 -3.39 -0.29 2.09
CA LEU A 73 -2.77 -1.03 1.01
C LEU A 73 -1.33 -1.44 1.38
N VAL A 74 -0.51 -0.49 1.83
CA VAL A 74 0.87 -0.76 2.24
C VAL A 74 0.92 -1.68 3.46
N ALA A 75 0.03 -1.48 4.44
CA ALA A 75 -0.08 -2.36 5.61
C ALA A 75 -0.37 -3.80 5.19
N LEU A 76 -1.28 -4.00 4.23
CA LEU A 76 -1.60 -5.33 3.72
C LEU A 76 -0.41 -5.95 2.96
N LEU A 77 0.30 -5.16 2.14
CA LEU A 77 1.50 -5.63 1.43
C LEU A 77 2.62 -6.02 2.39
N LEU A 78 2.80 -5.28 3.50
CA LEU A 78 3.72 -5.65 4.58
C LEU A 78 3.34 -6.99 5.22
N LEU A 79 2.04 -7.23 5.47
CA LEU A 79 1.55 -8.51 5.99
C LEU A 79 1.76 -9.66 4.99
N LEU A 80 1.77 -9.38 3.69
CA LEU A 80 2.03 -10.35 2.63
C LEU A 80 3.53 -10.61 2.37
N GLY A 81 4.42 -9.93 3.11
CA GLY A 81 5.87 -10.14 3.03
C GLY A 81 6.65 -9.03 2.31
N MET A 82 6.02 -7.89 2.01
CA MET A 82 6.74 -6.73 1.51
C MET A 82 7.69 -6.18 2.59
N GLU A 83 8.91 -5.88 2.23
CA GLU A 83 9.88 -5.30 3.15
C GLU A 83 9.65 -3.79 3.36
N VAL A 84 10.18 -3.26 4.48
CA VAL A 84 9.88 -1.89 4.94
C VAL A 84 10.43 -0.82 4.00
N ALA A 85 11.57 -1.04 3.37
CA ALA A 85 12.17 -0.06 2.46
C ALA A 85 11.34 0.17 1.19
N PRO A 86 10.92 -0.87 0.43
CA PRO A 86 10.00 -0.67 -0.68
C PRO A 86 8.61 -0.19 -0.23
N ALA A 87 8.15 -0.60 0.97
CA ALA A 87 6.88 -0.10 1.53
C ALA A 87 6.92 1.42 1.75
N ALA A 88 8.00 1.96 2.30
CA ALA A 88 8.19 3.39 2.47
C ALA A 88 8.22 4.13 1.12
N ALA A 89 8.94 3.59 0.13
CA ALA A 89 9.01 4.16 -1.20
C ALA A 89 7.63 4.20 -1.89
N LEU A 90 6.87 3.10 -1.79
CA LEU A 90 5.52 3.00 -2.31
C LEU A 90 4.59 4.04 -1.65
N LEU A 91 4.62 4.12 -0.32
CA LEU A 91 3.78 5.05 0.43
C LEU A 91 4.05 6.51 0.04
N PHE A 92 5.32 6.90 -0.07
CA PHE A 92 5.70 8.24 -0.49
C PHE A 92 5.23 8.60 -1.89
N THR A 93 5.37 7.68 -2.84
CA THR A 93 5.01 7.93 -4.23
C THR A 93 3.51 7.82 -4.49
N ALA A 94 2.82 6.89 -3.84
CA ALA A 94 1.37 6.73 -3.97
C ALA A 94 0.59 7.90 -3.36
N ALA A 95 1.07 8.48 -2.27
CA ALA A 95 0.46 9.65 -1.63
C ALA A 95 0.48 10.91 -2.51
N ALA A 96 1.40 11.02 -3.45
CA ALA A 96 1.49 12.17 -4.37
C ALA A 96 0.40 12.19 -5.45
N GLY A 97 -0.36 11.13 -5.59
CA GLY A 97 -1.42 10.95 -6.57
C GLY A 97 -1.03 10.05 -7.73
N GLY A 98 -2.05 9.57 -8.44
CA GLY A 98 -1.89 8.66 -9.56
C GLY A 98 -2.14 9.30 -10.93
N PRO A 99 -2.18 8.49 -12.00
CA PRO A 99 -2.33 8.96 -13.38
C PRO A 99 -3.53 9.88 -13.62
N VAL A 100 -4.64 9.65 -12.91
CA VAL A 100 -5.86 10.49 -13.01
C VAL A 100 -5.61 11.90 -12.46
N THR A 101 -4.93 11.98 -11.30
CA THR A 101 -4.53 13.26 -10.70
C THR A 101 -3.56 14.00 -11.62
N PHE A 102 -2.57 13.31 -12.16
CA PHE A 102 -1.60 13.89 -13.09
C PHE A 102 -2.24 14.36 -14.40
N TRP A 103 -3.22 13.64 -14.91
CA TRP A 103 -3.97 14.06 -16.09
C TRP A 103 -4.79 15.33 -15.82
N GLY A 104 -5.48 15.40 -14.68
CA GLY A 104 -6.17 16.61 -14.25
C GLY A 104 -5.21 17.80 -14.09
N LEU A 105 -4.07 17.58 -13.45
CA LEU A 105 -3.05 18.60 -13.18
C LEU A 105 -2.37 19.09 -14.48
N SER A 106 -2.25 18.23 -15.49
CA SER A 106 -1.67 18.60 -16.81
C SER A 106 -2.44 19.70 -17.54
N ARG A 107 -3.74 19.81 -17.26
CA ARG A 107 -4.60 20.84 -17.84
C ARG A 107 -4.39 22.21 -17.22
N ILE A 108 -3.88 22.25 -15.98
CA ILE A 108 -3.69 23.49 -15.21
C ILE A 108 -2.23 23.95 -15.29
N LEU A 109 -1.27 23.05 -15.07
CA LEU A 109 0.15 23.37 -14.94
C LEU A 109 0.94 23.26 -16.25
N GLY A 110 0.37 22.65 -17.28
CA GLY A 110 1.10 22.34 -18.51
C GLY A 110 2.06 21.13 -18.38
N ARG A 111 2.41 20.57 -19.54
CA ARG A 111 3.14 19.28 -19.61
C ARG A 111 4.53 19.31 -18.95
N ARG A 112 5.27 20.43 -19.10
CA ARG A 112 6.64 20.53 -18.55
C ARG A 112 6.64 20.50 -17.03
N ALA A 113 5.77 21.32 -16.42
CA ALA A 113 5.64 21.36 -14.96
C ALA A 113 5.15 20.02 -14.39
N LEU A 114 4.23 19.35 -15.10
CA LEU A 114 3.76 18.02 -14.69
C LEU A 114 4.89 16.98 -14.69
N VAL A 115 5.66 16.91 -15.79
CA VAL A 115 6.78 15.95 -15.89
C VAL A 115 7.81 16.22 -14.78
N SER A 116 8.13 17.48 -14.53
CA SER A 116 9.02 17.86 -13.42
C SER A 116 8.46 17.41 -12.07
N PHE A 117 7.18 17.63 -11.82
CA PHE A 117 6.52 17.23 -10.58
C PHE A 117 6.57 15.70 -10.36
N VAL A 118 6.19 14.93 -11.38
CA VAL A 118 6.21 13.46 -11.32
C VAL A 118 7.62 12.94 -11.12
N SER A 119 8.61 13.50 -11.85
CA SER A 119 10.02 13.10 -11.71
C SER A 119 10.58 13.41 -10.34
N ILE A 120 10.29 14.59 -9.81
CA ILE A 120 10.72 14.99 -8.46
C ILE A 120 10.09 14.07 -7.42
N THR A 121 8.80 13.82 -7.51
CA THR A 121 8.09 12.91 -6.60
C THR A 121 8.70 11.50 -6.63
N TRP A 122 8.99 10.98 -7.83
CA TRP A 122 9.63 9.67 -7.97
C TRP A 122 11.01 9.64 -7.33
N ILE A 123 11.84 10.66 -7.57
CA ILE A 123 13.19 10.77 -6.99
C ILE A 123 13.11 10.84 -5.47
N PHE A 124 12.22 11.65 -4.91
CA PHE A 124 12.06 11.75 -3.45
C PHE A 124 11.56 10.45 -2.83
N GLY A 125 10.61 9.77 -3.46
CA GLY A 125 10.14 8.48 -2.99
C GLY A 125 11.23 7.41 -3.05
N PHE A 126 12.02 7.39 -4.14
CA PHE A 126 13.17 6.50 -4.28
C PHE A 126 14.24 6.78 -3.22
N ILE A 127 14.63 8.05 -3.03
CA ILE A 127 15.61 8.45 -2.00
C ILE A 127 15.09 8.10 -0.60
N GLY A 128 13.82 8.37 -0.31
CA GLY A 128 13.19 8.01 0.96
C GLY A 128 13.24 6.50 1.22
N GLY A 129 12.87 5.69 0.25
CA GLY A 129 12.98 4.23 0.33
C GLY A 129 14.42 3.75 0.48
N LEU A 130 15.38 4.39 -0.21
CA LEU A 130 16.79 4.06 -0.11
C LEU A 130 17.36 4.41 1.28
N LEU A 131 16.94 5.52 1.88
CA LEU A 131 17.31 5.88 3.26
C LEU A 131 16.80 4.85 4.26
N VAL A 132 15.54 4.41 4.11
CA VAL A 132 14.99 3.34 4.95
C VAL A 132 15.73 2.02 4.73
N LEU A 133 16.12 1.71 3.50
CA LEU A 133 16.94 0.54 3.19
C LEU A 133 18.30 0.60 3.91
N LEU A 134 18.97 1.75 3.86
CA LEU A 134 20.24 1.94 4.56
C LEU A 134 20.09 1.78 6.09
N ILE A 135 19.01 2.32 6.66
CA ILE A 135 18.72 2.16 8.08
C ILE A 135 18.48 0.68 8.40
N ALA A 136 17.67 -0.01 7.62
CA ALA A 136 17.35 -1.42 7.83
C ALA A 136 18.60 -2.33 7.74
N LEU A 137 19.55 -2.00 6.85
CA LEU A 137 20.79 -2.76 6.71
C LEU A 137 21.79 -2.47 7.83
N ASN A 138 21.82 -1.26 8.39
CA ASN A 138 22.78 -0.86 9.44
C ASN A 138 22.27 -1.08 10.86
N VAL A 139 20.96 -1.24 11.05
CA VAL A 139 20.32 -1.44 12.35
C VAL A 139 19.46 -2.70 12.33
N PRO A 140 20.07 -3.90 12.23
CA PRO A 140 19.33 -5.16 12.13
C PRO A 140 18.52 -5.49 13.40
N SER A 141 18.81 -4.82 14.51
CA SER A 141 18.06 -4.94 15.77
C SER A 141 16.77 -4.12 15.81
N LEU A 142 16.52 -3.28 14.80
CA LEU A 142 15.29 -2.51 14.68
C LEU A 142 14.20 -3.43 14.14
N ASP A 143 13.58 -4.18 15.04
CA ASP A 143 12.39 -4.95 14.70
C ASP A 143 11.22 -3.98 14.48
N TRP A 144 10.91 -3.74 13.20
CA TRP A 144 9.80 -2.87 12.80
C TRP A 144 8.43 -3.46 13.15
N GLY A 145 8.38 -4.63 13.81
CA GLY A 145 7.15 -5.27 14.26
C GLY A 145 6.24 -5.78 13.13
N PHE A 146 6.65 -5.60 11.88
CA PHE A 146 5.91 -6.00 10.67
C PHE A 146 6.52 -7.21 9.96
N ARG A 147 7.46 -7.91 10.58
CA ARG A 147 7.81 -9.22 10.04
C ARG A 147 6.55 -10.08 10.11
N PRO A 148 6.09 -10.66 9.01
CA PRO A 148 5.16 -11.77 9.12
C PRO A 148 5.86 -12.76 10.04
N THR A 149 5.34 -12.94 11.24
CA THR A 149 5.90 -13.81 12.27
C THR A 149 5.91 -15.27 11.86
N THR A 150 5.54 -15.54 10.62
CA THR A 150 5.44 -16.86 10.03
C THR A 150 6.26 -16.94 8.76
N THR A 151 7.54 -17.29 8.91
CA THR A 151 8.23 -18.01 7.84
C THR A 151 7.38 -19.22 7.46
N ALA A 152 7.42 -19.67 6.20
CA ALA A 152 6.71 -20.88 5.77
C ALA A 152 7.04 -22.11 6.65
N ALA A 153 8.14 -22.07 7.39
CA ALA A 153 8.51 -23.07 8.40
C ALA A 153 7.73 -22.92 9.70
N GLU A 154 7.51 -21.70 10.16
CA GLU A 154 6.71 -21.40 11.36
C GLU A 154 5.22 -21.64 11.11
N TYR A 155 4.73 -21.30 9.90
CA TYR A 155 3.35 -21.64 9.51
C TYR A 155 3.15 -23.16 9.54
N ARG A 156 4.07 -23.93 8.96
CA ARG A 156 4.02 -25.40 9.00
C ARG A 156 4.23 -25.99 10.41
N ALA A 157 4.96 -25.29 11.27
CA ALA A 157 5.09 -25.68 12.67
C ALA A 157 3.80 -25.38 13.46
N ALA A 158 3.19 -24.22 13.23
CA ALA A 158 1.89 -23.86 13.81
C ALA A 158 0.78 -24.81 13.32
N GLU A 159 0.71 -25.12 12.04
CA GLU A 159 -0.24 -26.05 11.46
C GLU A 159 -0.10 -27.47 12.07
N ARG A 160 1.14 -27.94 12.29
CA ARG A 160 1.37 -29.21 13.00
C ARG A 160 0.97 -29.18 14.47
N THR A 161 1.05 -28.03 15.12
CA THR A 161 0.75 -27.87 16.55
C THR A 161 -0.74 -27.65 16.77
N TYR A 162 -1.41 -26.90 15.93
CA TYR A 162 -2.80 -26.46 16.10
C TYR A 162 -3.77 -27.17 15.17
N GLY A 163 -3.31 -27.78 14.06
CA GLY A 163 -4.16 -28.54 13.13
C GLY A 163 -5.01 -29.60 13.84
N PRO A 164 -4.41 -30.48 14.69
CA PRO A 164 -5.17 -31.47 15.42
C PRO A 164 -6.23 -30.89 16.38
N LEU A 165 -6.02 -29.65 16.85
CA LEU A 165 -7.00 -28.95 17.69
C LEU A 165 -8.20 -28.45 16.90
N TRP A 166 -8.00 -28.00 15.65
CA TRP A 166 -9.08 -27.59 14.74
C TRP A 166 -9.91 -28.80 14.33
N ASP A 167 -9.27 -29.91 13.97
CA ASP A 167 -9.95 -31.16 13.62
C ASP A 167 -10.81 -31.67 14.79
N ALA A 168 -10.31 -31.59 16.03
CA ALA A 168 -11.05 -31.97 17.23
C ALA A 168 -12.21 -31.01 17.58
N ILE A 169 -12.14 -29.74 17.15
CA ILE A 169 -13.23 -28.77 17.33
C ILE A 169 -14.32 -29.03 16.29
N GLU A 170 -13.98 -29.28 15.02
CA GLU A 170 -14.93 -29.61 13.98
C GLU A 170 -15.73 -30.92 14.30
N GLU A 171 -15.02 -31.93 14.83
CA GLU A 171 -15.67 -33.22 15.19
C GLU A 171 -16.61 -33.11 16.40
N ASN A 172 -16.52 -32.05 17.23
CA ASN A 172 -17.40 -31.83 18.37
C ASN A 172 -18.55 -30.84 18.12
N VAL A 173 -18.69 -30.32 16.91
CA VAL A 173 -19.74 -29.34 16.54
C VAL A 173 -20.92 -29.99 15.80
N ASP A 174 -20.77 -31.24 15.39
CA ASP A 174 -21.85 -32.10 14.85
C ASP A 174 -22.55 -32.89 15.96
#